data_c043cacedc8f4adb591bfed405573a99
#
_entry.id   c043cacedc8f4adb591bfed405573a99
#
_cell.length_a   1.000
_cell.length_b   1.000
_cell.length_c   1.000
_cell.angle_alpha   90.00
_cell.angle_beta   90.00
_cell.angle_gamma   90.00
#
_symmetry.space_group_name_H-M   'P 1'
#
loop_
_entity.id
_entity.type
_entity.pdbx_description
1 polymer ?
#
loop_
_entity_poly.entity_id
_entity_poly.type
_entity_poly.pdbx_seq_one_letter_code
_entity_poly.pdbx_strand_id
1 'polypeptide(L)'
;MIPATQIKKGMVILHNGELHQVVSFHHVTPGNWRGMVQTKLRNLKTGAIIDNRFRSEDRIDRAVLDQHEMEYLYQDGDQFCFMNTETFEQVFLDKATIEDALPFLKPNTRITVDFYEGRAISIELPMTVDLEVVDTEPGIKGATATRTTKPATLETGLVVQVPVFIERGDVLRIDTSEKKYIERANK
;
A
#
# COMPACT_ATOMS: atom_id res chain seq x y z
N MET A 1 22.86 9.25 -8.69
CA MET A 1 23.45 7.88 -8.69
C MET A 1 23.95 7.52 -7.30
N ILE A 2 23.61 6.34 -6.79
CA ILE A 2 24.09 5.78 -5.52
C ILE A 2 24.83 4.46 -5.79
N PRO A 3 25.82 4.05 -4.97
CA PRO A 3 26.38 2.71 -5.07
C PRO A 3 25.34 1.64 -4.69
N ALA A 4 25.42 0.46 -5.30
CA ALA A 4 24.47 -0.63 -5.04
C ALA A 4 24.39 -1.03 -3.56
N THR A 5 25.45 -0.82 -2.80
CA THR A 5 25.50 -1.07 -1.35
C THR A 5 24.57 -0.18 -0.54
N GLN A 6 24.07 0.92 -1.11
CA GLN A 6 23.14 1.85 -0.46
C GLN A 6 21.67 1.59 -0.83
N ILE A 7 21.39 0.54 -1.60
CA ILE A 7 20.03 0.12 -1.91
C ILE A 7 19.30 -0.24 -0.60
N LYS A 8 18.04 0.24 -0.50
CA LYS A 8 17.13 -0.10 0.60
C LYS A 8 15.78 -0.53 0.04
N LYS A 9 15.05 -1.35 0.80
CA LYS A 9 13.66 -1.69 0.50
C LYS A 9 12.80 -0.43 0.40
N GLY A 10 11.91 -0.39 -0.59
CA GLY A 10 11.03 0.75 -0.86
C GLY A 10 11.63 1.81 -1.80
N MET A 11 12.96 1.83 -2.00
CA MET A 11 13.57 2.77 -2.96
C MET A 11 13.07 2.52 -4.37
N VAL A 12 12.86 3.61 -5.11
CA VAL A 12 12.62 3.54 -6.55
C VAL A 12 13.91 3.86 -7.30
N ILE A 13 14.23 3.01 -8.24
CA ILE A 13 15.46 3.10 -9.06
C ILE A 13 15.09 3.03 -10.54
N LEU A 14 15.90 3.67 -11.38
CA LEU A 14 15.82 3.52 -12.82
C LEU A 14 16.69 2.31 -13.21
N HIS A 15 16.07 1.27 -13.76
CA HIS A 15 16.71 0.06 -14.23
C HIS A 15 16.24 -0.25 -15.65
N ASN A 16 17.19 -0.32 -16.58
CA ASN A 16 16.93 -0.51 -18.03
C ASN A 16 15.95 0.52 -18.63
N GLY A 17 15.99 1.77 -18.13
CA GLY A 17 15.10 2.84 -18.61
C GLY A 17 13.69 2.83 -18.00
N GLU A 18 13.40 1.94 -17.05
CA GLU A 18 12.12 1.82 -16.39
C GLU A 18 12.23 1.97 -14.88
N LEU A 19 11.16 2.51 -14.26
CA LEU A 19 11.09 2.68 -12.82
C LEU A 19 10.77 1.35 -12.14
N HIS A 20 11.61 0.98 -11.18
CA HIS A 20 11.46 -0.22 -10.38
C HIS A 20 11.53 0.10 -8.90
N GLN A 21 10.59 -0.44 -8.12
CA GLN A 21 10.65 -0.41 -6.67
C GLN A 21 11.44 -1.61 -6.13
N VAL A 22 12.34 -1.35 -5.20
CA VAL A 22 13.09 -2.40 -4.50
C VAL A 22 12.17 -3.08 -3.48
N VAL A 23 11.76 -4.31 -3.76
CA VAL A 23 10.91 -5.12 -2.88
C VAL A 23 11.72 -5.76 -1.76
N SER A 24 12.90 -6.29 -2.10
CA SER A 24 13.85 -6.85 -1.14
C SER A 24 15.27 -6.76 -1.66
N PHE A 25 16.23 -6.82 -0.76
CA PHE A 25 17.65 -6.84 -1.10
C PHE A 25 18.44 -7.68 -0.09
N HIS A 26 19.53 -8.30 -0.55
CA HIS A 26 20.47 -9.02 0.28
C HIS A 26 21.91 -8.71 -0.17
N HIS A 27 22.75 -8.34 0.78
CA HIS A 27 24.18 -8.23 0.54
C HIS A 27 24.82 -9.64 0.63
N VAL A 28 25.49 -10.05 -0.44
CA VAL A 28 26.19 -11.33 -0.50
C VAL A 28 27.67 -11.04 -0.71
N THR A 29 28.49 -11.45 0.24
CA THR A 29 29.94 -11.36 0.15
C THR A 29 30.51 -12.78 0.19
N PRO A 30 30.63 -13.47 -0.95
CA PRO A 30 31.20 -14.82 -0.98
C PRO A 30 32.70 -14.77 -0.80
N GLY A 31 33.21 -15.16 0.37
CA GLY A 31 34.64 -15.37 0.61
C GLY A 31 35.59 -14.26 0.08
N ASN A 32 36.52 -14.61 -0.79
CA ASN A 32 37.46 -13.66 -1.42
C ASN A 32 36.93 -12.98 -2.69
N TRP A 33 35.64 -13.05 -2.98
CA TRP A 33 35.03 -12.48 -4.18
C TRP A 33 34.42 -11.11 -3.92
N ARG A 34 34.28 -10.33 -5.02
CA ARG A 34 33.62 -9.01 -4.94
C ARG A 34 32.18 -9.13 -4.42
N GLY A 35 31.84 -8.28 -3.49
CA GLY A 35 30.48 -8.23 -2.94
C GLY A 35 29.42 -7.98 -4.01
N MET A 36 28.27 -8.60 -3.85
CA MET A 36 27.10 -8.41 -4.71
C MET A 36 25.88 -8.05 -3.89
N VAL A 37 24.95 -7.33 -4.50
CA VAL A 37 23.63 -7.01 -3.92
C VAL A 37 22.58 -7.71 -4.77
N GLN A 38 21.95 -8.73 -4.21
CA GLN A 38 20.80 -9.39 -4.83
C GLN A 38 19.56 -8.60 -4.50
N THR A 39 18.74 -8.29 -5.50
CA THR A 39 17.52 -7.49 -5.33
C THR A 39 16.36 -8.15 -6.03
N LYS A 40 15.16 -7.99 -5.43
CA LYS A 40 13.88 -8.18 -6.12
C LYS A 40 13.34 -6.80 -6.46
N LEU A 41 13.09 -6.58 -7.72
CA LEU A 41 12.64 -5.31 -8.28
C LEU A 41 11.23 -5.48 -8.84
N ARG A 42 10.29 -4.63 -8.42
CA ARG A 42 8.95 -4.55 -9.01
C ARG A 42 8.93 -3.42 -10.03
N ASN A 43 8.64 -3.74 -11.26
CA ASN A 43 8.41 -2.73 -12.29
C ASN A 43 7.13 -1.96 -11.97
N LEU A 44 7.21 -0.64 -11.85
CA LEU A 44 6.06 0.19 -11.46
C LEU A 44 5.01 0.36 -12.57
N LYS A 45 5.39 0.07 -13.82
CA LYS A 45 4.49 0.14 -14.97
C LYS A 45 3.72 -1.16 -15.20
N THR A 46 4.39 -2.30 -15.05
CA THR A 46 3.82 -3.62 -15.39
C THR A 46 3.44 -4.45 -14.16
N GLY A 47 3.91 -4.05 -12.95
CA GLY A 47 3.77 -4.83 -11.72
C GLY A 47 4.67 -6.07 -11.63
N ALA A 48 5.38 -6.43 -12.71
CA ALA A 48 6.22 -7.61 -12.77
C ALA A 48 7.38 -7.53 -11.78
N ILE A 49 7.66 -8.64 -11.08
CA ILE A 49 8.79 -8.76 -10.16
C ILE A 49 9.91 -9.52 -10.87
N ILE A 50 11.10 -8.95 -10.88
CA ILE A 50 12.31 -9.54 -11.42
C ILE A 50 13.37 -9.67 -10.35
N ASP A 51 14.16 -10.75 -10.41
CA ASP A 51 15.39 -10.89 -9.63
C ASP A 51 16.54 -10.25 -10.39
N ASN A 52 17.29 -9.37 -9.73
CA ASN A 52 18.45 -8.73 -10.31
C ASN A 52 19.64 -8.74 -9.34
N ARG A 53 20.85 -8.75 -9.89
CA ARG A 53 22.12 -8.72 -9.14
C ARG A 53 22.95 -7.54 -9.58
N PHE A 54 23.29 -6.70 -8.62
CA PHE A 54 24.24 -5.61 -8.81
C PHE A 54 25.58 -5.98 -8.18
N ARG A 55 26.68 -5.52 -8.78
CA ARG A 55 27.98 -5.53 -8.11
C ARG A 55 27.97 -4.44 -7.03
N SER A 56 28.68 -4.63 -5.94
CA SER A 56 28.73 -3.63 -4.85
C SER A 56 29.19 -2.24 -5.33
N GLU A 57 30.00 -2.19 -6.37
CA GLU A 57 30.55 -0.97 -6.99
C GLU A 57 29.63 -0.36 -8.07
N ASP A 58 28.58 -1.08 -8.52
CA ASP A 58 27.68 -0.57 -9.54
C ASP A 58 26.98 0.71 -9.04
N ARG A 59 26.89 1.68 -9.94
CA ARG A 59 26.17 2.92 -9.70
C ARG A 59 24.75 2.82 -10.24
N ILE A 60 23.79 3.13 -9.39
CA ILE A 60 22.38 2.98 -9.66
C ILE A 60 21.72 4.34 -9.60
N ASP A 61 20.92 4.65 -10.61
CA ASP A 61 20.13 5.86 -10.63
C ASP A 61 18.92 5.70 -9.71
N ARG A 62 18.95 6.42 -8.58
CA ARG A 62 17.82 6.55 -7.69
C ARG A 62 16.87 7.60 -8.30
N ALA A 63 15.59 7.23 -8.49
CA ALA A 63 14.56 8.19 -8.79
C ALA A 63 14.25 9.03 -7.55
N VAL A 64 14.22 10.35 -7.73
CA VAL A 64 13.73 11.27 -6.70
C VAL A 64 12.23 11.39 -6.92
N LEU A 65 11.46 11.07 -5.90
CA LEU A 65 10.02 11.12 -5.93
C LEU A 65 9.55 12.36 -5.17
N ASP A 66 8.57 13.04 -5.74
CA ASP A 66 7.85 14.11 -5.05
C ASP A 66 6.63 13.48 -4.38
N GLN A 67 6.59 13.53 -3.06
CA GLN A 67 5.51 12.95 -2.26
C GLN A 67 4.50 14.02 -1.89
N HIS A 68 3.23 13.77 -2.18
CA HIS A 68 2.14 14.66 -1.81
C HIS A 68 1.06 13.91 -1.04
N GLU A 69 0.59 14.53 0.05
CA GLU A 69 -0.62 14.05 0.73
C GLU A 69 -1.84 14.43 -0.11
N MET A 70 -2.61 13.43 -0.49
CA MET A 70 -3.78 13.56 -1.34
C MET A 70 -5.01 13.04 -0.61
N GLU A 71 -6.14 13.72 -0.76
CA GLU A 71 -7.43 13.31 -0.21
C GLU A 71 -8.32 12.76 -1.33
N TYR A 72 -8.86 11.56 -1.15
CA TYR A 72 -9.79 10.95 -2.09
C TYR A 72 -11.13 11.67 -2.03
N LEU A 73 -11.64 12.08 -3.18
CA LEU A 73 -12.92 12.78 -3.31
C LEU A 73 -14.02 11.85 -3.83
N TYR A 74 -13.86 11.36 -5.06
CA TYR A 74 -14.88 10.54 -5.73
C TYR A 74 -14.29 9.72 -6.87
N GLN A 75 -15.07 8.76 -7.36
CA GLN A 75 -14.77 7.98 -8.56
C GLN A 75 -15.59 8.51 -9.74
N ASP A 76 -14.95 8.63 -10.90
CA ASP A 76 -15.58 8.96 -12.18
C ASP A 76 -15.18 7.89 -13.23
N GLY A 77 -16.07 6.96 -13.50
CA GLY A 77 -15.78 5.80 -14.34
C GLY A 77 -14.65 4.94 -13.78
N ASP A 78 -13.57 4.80 -14.55
CA ASP A 78 -12.37 4.05 -14.16
C ASP A 78 -11.29 4.93 -13.52
N GLN A 79 -11.57 6.21 -13.30
CA GLN A 79 -10.66 7.16 -12.71
C GLN A 79 -11.11 7.56 -11.30
N PHE A 80 -10.15 7.84 -10.44
CA PHE A 80 -10.36 8.22 -9.06
C PHE A 80 -9.78 9.61 -8.84
N CYS A 81 -10.64 10.53 -8.41
CA CYS A 81 -10.27 11.93 -8.18
C CYS A 81 -9.68 12.09 -6.78
N PHE A 82 -8.48 12.62 -6.73
CA PHE A 82 -7.78 13.00 -5.51
C PHE A 82 -7.45 14.48 -5.53
N MET A 83 -7.49 15.11 -4.38
CA MET A 83 -7.14 16.51 -4.21
C MET A 83 -5.88 16.62 -3.34
N ASN A 84 -4.91 17.38 -3.80
CA ASN A 84 -3.74 17.72 -3.00
C ASN A 84 -4.17 18.56 -1.79
N THR A 85 -3.78 18.16 -0.58
CA THR A 85 -4.23 18.82 0.67
C THR A 85 -3.59 20.19 0.89
N GLU A 86 -2.51 20.52 0.18
CA GLU A 86 -1.80 21.79 0.29
C GLU A 86 -2.18 22.76 -0.84
N THR A 87 -2.15 22.27 -2.10
CA THR A 87 -2.39 23.12 -3.27
C THR A 87 -3.84 23.14 -3.73
N PHE A 88 -4.67 22.19 -3.25
CA PHE A 88 -6.06 21.97 -3.66
C PHE A 88 -6.23 21.60 -5.15
N GLU A 89 -5.14 21.26 -5.81
CA GLU A 89 -5.19 20.76 -7.18
C GLU A 89 -5.75 19.34 -7.22
N GLN A 90 -6.60 19.06 -8.20
CA GLN A 90 -7.19 17.74 -8.41
C GLN A 90 -6.38 16.94 -9.42
N VAL A 91 -6.16 15.68 -9.10
CA VAL A 91 -5.47 14.72 -9.94
C VAL A 91 -6.32 13.47 -10.07
N PHE A 92 -6.42 12.96 -11.29
CA PHE A 92 -7.11 11.71 -11.57
C PHE A 92 -6.10 10.57 -11.66
N LEU A 93 -6.32 9.53 -10.87
CA LEU A 93 -5.49 8.33 -10.86
C LEU A 93 -6.27 7.16 -11.44
N ASP A 94 -5.59 6.35 -12.24
CA ASP A 94 -6.16 5.13 -12.81
C ASP A 94 -6.28 4.04 -11.73
N LYS A 95 -7.27 3.17 -11.91
CA LYS A 95 -7.51 2.02 -11.03
C LYS A 95 -6.26 1.17 -10.79
N ALA A 96 -5.42 0.98 -11.81
CA ALA A 96 -4.19 0.20 -11.69
C ALA A 96 -3.17 0.81 -10.71
N THR A 97 -3.11 2.15 -10.64
CA THR A 97 -2.19 2.87 -9.74
C THR A 97 -2.62 2.75 -8.28
N ILE A 98 -3.94 2.68 -8.02
CA ILE A 98 -4.52 2.70 -6.67
C ILE A 98 -5.12 1.35 -6.24
N GLU A 99 -4.84 0.25 -6.97
CA GLU A 99 -5.45 -1.06 -6.75
C GLU A 99 -5.34 -1.52 -5.28
N ASP A 100 -4.17 -1.32 -4.67
CA ASP A 100 -3.93 -1.67 -3.27
C ASP A 100 -4.74 -0.81 -2.28
N ALA A 101 -5.15 0.40 -2.67
CA ALA A 101 -5.93 1.30 -1.85
C ALA A 101 -7.44 1.06 -1.95
N LEU A 102 -7.92 0.50 -3.05
CA LEU A 102 -9.36 0.33 -3.31
C LEU A 102 -10.16 -0.24 -2.13
N PRO A 103 -9.69 -1.29 -1.43
CA PRO A 103 -10.41 -1.85 -0.28
C PRO A 103 -10.54 -0.91 0.91
N PHE A 104 -9.83 0.22 0.92
CA PHE A 104 -9.76 1.16 2.04
C PHE A 104 -10.26 2.56 1.68
N LEU A 105 -10.52 2.81 0.38
CA LEU A 105 -10.92 4.14 -0.09
C LEU A 105 -12.39 4.42 0.25
N LYS A 106 -12.58 5.46 1.03
CA LYS A 106 -13.85 6.15 1.19
C LYS A 106 -13.62 7.66 1.03
N PRO A 107 -14.65 8.48 0.73
CA PRO A 107 -14.50 9.92 0.65
C PRO A 107 -13.75 10.48 1.87
N ASN A 108 -12.85 11.43 1.64
CA ASN A 108 -11.94 12.06 2.62
C ASN A 108 -10.84 11.13 3.19
N THR A 109 -10.62 9.95 2.61
CA THR A 109 -9.43 9.15 2.95
C THR A 109 -8.18 9.82 2.42
N ARG A 110 -7.18 10.00 3.29
CA ARG A 110 -5.88 10.57 2.93
C ARG A 110 -4.89 9.47 2.64
N ILE A 111 -4.15 9.63 1.56
CA ILE A 111 -3.07 8.76 1.12
C ILE A 111 -1.87 9.62 0.72
N THR A 112 -0.69 9.03 0.70
CA THR A 112 0.48 9.66 0.09
C THR A 112 0.60 9.15 -1.34
N VAL A 113 0.76 10.05 -2.29
CA VAL A 113 0.99 9.72 -3.70
C VAL A 113 2.39 10.14 -4.09
N ASP A 114 3.13 9.20 -4.67
CA ASP A 114 4.48 9.43 -5.18
C ASP A 114 4.42 9.86 -6.64
N PHE A 115 5.00 10.99 -6.94
CA PHE A 115 5.13 11.51 -8.29
C PHE A 115 6.57 11.43 -8.78
N TYR A 116 6.73 11.06 -10.02
CA TYR A 116 7.99 11.14 -10.74
C TYR A 116 7.78 11.90 -12.04
N GLU A 117 8.53 13.01 -12.23
CA GLU A 117 8.38 13.91 -13.38
C GLU A 117 6.92 14.32 -13.64
N GLY A 118 6.17 14.61 -12.56
CA GLY A 118 4.77 15.05 -12.62
C GLY A 118 3.74 13.95 -12.87
N ARG A 119 4.17 12.68 -12.90
CA ARG A 119 3.26 11.52 -13.05
C ARG A 119 3.17 10.76 -11.74
N ALA A 120 1.96 10.43 -11.33
CA ALA A 120 1.74 9.53 -10.20
C ALA A 120 2.20 8.12 -10.57
N ILE A 121 3.06 7.52 -9.74
CA ILE A 121 3.66 6.21 -10.01
C ILE A 121 3.36 5.18 -8.93
N SER A 122 3.12 5.60 -7.71
CA SER A 122 2.77 4.74 -6.59
C SER A 122 1.98 5.50 -5.55
N ILE A 123 1.33 4.75 -4.68
CA ILE A 123 0.62 5.26 -3.52
C ILE A 123 1.13 4.58 -2.25
N GLU A 124 1.06 5.30 -1.15
CA GLU A 124 1.31 4.76 0.18
C GLU A 124 0.07 5.01 1.05
N LEU A 125 -0.49 3.91 1.55
CA LEU A 125 -1.63 3.96 2.46
C LEU A 125 -1.17 4.33 3.87
N PRO A 126 -2.02 5.00 4.67
CA PRO A 126 -1.78 5.11 6.10
C PRO A 126 -1.73 3.71 6.73
N MET A 127 -1.03 3.56 7.84
CA MET A 127 -0.90 2.27 8.52
C MET A 127 -2.25 1.67 8.91
N THR A 128 -3.21 2.53 9.25
CA THR A 128 -4.56 2.14 9.64
C THR A 128 -5.62 3.04 9.01
N VAL A 129 -6.80 2.48 8.79
CA VAL A 129 -8.00 3.21 8.37
C VAL A 129 -9.18 2.82 9.25
N ASP A 130 -10.08 3.77 9.49
CA ASP A 130 -11.29 3.54 10.26
C ASP A 130 -12.48 3.38 9.30
N LEU A 131 -13.10 2.18 9.30
CA LEU A 131 -14.20 1.78 8.39
C LEU A 131 -15.40 1.28 9.17
N GLU A 132 -16.60 1.64 8.72
CA GLU A 132 -17.87 1.21 9.33
C GLU A 132 -18.28 -0.19 8.87
N VAL A 133 -18.81 -0.99 9.79
CA VAL A 133 -19.41 -2.29 9.49
C VAL A 133 -20.80 -2.10 8.90
N VAL A 134 -20.98 -2.49 7.64
CA VAL A 134 -22.28 -2.41 6.95
C VAL A 134 -23.08 -3.70 7.04
N ASP A 135 -22.38 -4.84 7.21
CA ASP A 135 -23.02 -6.14 7.37
C ASP A 135 -22.16 -7.11 8.19
N THR A 136 -22.80 -7.86 9.08
CA THR A 136 -22.16 -8.95 9.86
C THR A 136 -23.23 -9.88 10.43
N GLU A 137 -22.85 -11.12 10.69
CA GLU A 137 -23.73 -12.07 11.37
C GLU A 137 -24.08 -11.55 12.78
N PRO A 138 -25.35 -11.71 13.24
CA PRO A 138 -25.70 -11.35 14.61
C PRO A 138 -24.89 -12.18 15.60
N GLY A 139 -24.44 -11.52 16.68
CA GLY A 139 -23.76 -12.20 17.77
C GLY A 139 -24.70 -13.21 18.44
N ILE A 140 -24.50 -14.49 18.23
CA ILE A 140 -25.32 -15.54 18.86
C ILE A 140 -24.95 -15.60 20.34
N LYS A 141 -25.83 -15.12 21.21
CA LYS A 141 -25.73 -15.37 22.65
C LYS A 141 -25.93 -16.87 22.88
N GLY A 142 -24.85 -17.59 23.17
CA GLY A 142 -24.92 -19.02 23.48
C GLY A 142 -24.29 -19.98 22.47
N ALA A 143 -23.59 -19.48 21.45
CA ALA A 143 -22.78 -20.36 20.58
C ALA A 143 -21.62 -20.94 21.39
N THR A 144 -21.55 -22.26 21.36
CA THR A 144 -20.46 -23.08 21.92
C THR A 144 -19.08 -22.44 21.72
N ALA A 145 -18.25 -22.52 22.74
CA ALA A 145 -16.94 -21.89 22.98
C ALA A 145 -15.84 -22.02 21.87
N THR A 146 -16.20 -22.38 20.65
CA THR A 146 -15.28 -22.64 19.55
C THR A 146 -15.16 -21.52 18.51
N ARG A 147 -16.12 -20.61 18.40
CA ARG A 147 -16.07 -19.51 17.42
C ARG A 147 -15.78 -18.19 18.13
N THR A 148 -14.55 -17.74 18.05
CA THR A 148 -14.10 -16.46 18.64
C THR A 148 -14.22 -15.28 17.67
N THR A 149 -14.34 -15.55 16.35
CA THR A 149 -14.43 -14.54 15.30
C THR A 149 -15.57 -14.84 14.32
N LYS A 150 -16.02 -13.81 13.62
CA LYS A 150 -17.01 -13.85 12.55
C LYS A 150 -16.64 -12.90 11.42
N PRO A 151 -17.12 -13.12 10.18
CA PRO A 151 -16.90 -12.18 9.09
C PRO A 151 -17.73 -10.91 9.28
N ALA A 152 -17.15 -9.77 8.93
CA ALA A 152 -17.83 -8.49 8.82
C ALA A 152 -17.47 -7.83 7.50
N THR A 153 -18.50 -7.31 6.81
CA THR A 153 -18.33 -6.53 5.57
C THR A 153 -18.32 -5.05 5.95
N LEU A 154 -17.29 -4.35 5.50
CA LEU A 154 -17.09 -2.93 5.75
C LEU A 154 -17.68 -2.08 4.61
N GLU A 155 -17.87 -0.78 4.86
CA GLU A 155 -18.46 0.19 3.91
C GLU A 155 -17.79 0.24 2.54
N THR A 156 -16.51 -0.16 2.45
CA THR A 156 -15.74 -0.25 1.21
C THR A 156 -15.90 -1.60 0.48
N GLY A 157 -16.66 -2.54 1.05
CA GLY A 157 -16.80 -3.91 0.56
C GLY A 157 -15.71 -4.87 1.03
N LEU A 158 -14.71 -4.39 1.81
CA LEU A 158 -13.70 -5.24 2.42
C LEU A 158 -14.35 -6.16 3.46
N VAL A 159 -14.03 -7.45 3.42
CA VAL A 159 -14.48 -8.43 4.41
C VAL A 159 -13.31 -8.78 5.33
N VAL A 160 -13.53 -8.62 6.64
CA VAL A 160 -12.52 -8.91 7.67
C VAL A 160 -13.07 -9.83 8.75
N GLN A 161 -12.19 -10.59 9.41
CA GLN A 161 -12.55 -11.40 10.57
C GLN A 161 -12.51 -10.51 11.83
N VAL A 162 -13.64 -10.47 12.54
CA VAL A 162 -13.81 -9.63 13.73
C VAL A 162 -14.28 -10.45 14.92
N PRO A 163 -14.06 -9.99 16.16
CA PRO A 163 -14.65 -10.61 17.35
C PRO A 163 -16.18 -10.67 17.27
N VAL A 164 -16.77 -11.66 17.92
CA VAL A 164 -18.22 -11.93 17.87
C VAL A 164 -19.09 -10.79 18.42
N PHE A 165 -18.54 -9.90 19.24
CA PHE A 165 -19.24 -8.76 19.84
C PHE A 165 -19.40 -7.55 18.91
N ILE A 166 -18.72 -7.55 17.76
CA ILE A 166 -18.83 -6.47 16.77
C ILE A 166 -20.21 -6.52 16.11
N GLU A 167 -20.85 -5.36 15.98
CA GLU A 167 -22.17 -5.21 15.41
C GLU A 167 -22.15 -4.29 14.18
N ARG A 168 -23.22 -4.34 13.41
CA ARG A 168 -23.43 -3.39 12.30
C ARG A 168 -23.47 -1.96 12.84
N GLY A 169 -22.78 -1.03 12.17
CA GLY A 169 -22.64 0.36 12.58
C GLY A 169 -21.41 0.63 13.47
N ASP A 170 -20.72 -0.43 13.93
CA ASP A 170 -19.43 -0.24 14.60
C ASP A 170 -18.38 0.28 13.61
N VAL A 171 -17.56 1.24 14.05
CA VAL A 171 -16.40 1.70 13.29
C VAL A 171 -15.16 0.95 13.76
N LEU A 172 -14.48 0.32 12.82
CA LEU A 172 -13.35 -0.54 13.09
C LEU A 172 -12.06 0.06 12.55
N ARG A 173 -11.00 -0.03 13.35
CA ARG A 173 -9.64 0.27 12.90
C ARG A 173 -9.05 -0.95 12.24
N ILE A 174 -8.65 -0.80 10.99
CA ILE A 174 -8.14 -1.85 10.12
C ILE A 174 -6.68 -1.57 9.80
N ASP A 175 -5.81 -2.58 9.94
CA ASP A 175 -4.45 -2.57 9.44
C ASP A 175 -4.49 -2.67 7.91
N THR A 176 -3.90 -1.70 7.22
CA THR A 176 -3.93 -1.65 5.76
C THR A 176 -2.97 -2.63 5.10
N SER A 177 -1.89 -3.00 5.79
CA SER A 177 -0.88 -3.93 5.26
C SER A 177 -1.33 -5.39 5.35
N GLU A 178 -1.97 -5.77 6.47
CA GLU A 178 -2.44 -7.13 6.72
C GLU A 178 -3.92 -7.33 6.40
N LYS A 179 -4.67 -6.24 6.14
CA LYS A 179 -6.13 -6.23 5.92
C LYS A 179 -6.88 -6.89 7.08
N LYS A 180 -6.48 -6.53 8.31
CA LYS A 180 -7.00 -7.15 9.53
C LYS A 180 -7.58 -6.13 10.49
N TYR A 181 -8.57 -6.58 11.25
CA TYR A 181 -9.12 -5.85 12.38
C TYR A 181 -8.09 -5.67 13.50
N ILE A 182 -7.96 -4.46 14.01
CA ILE A 182 -7.12 -4.11 15.17
C ILE A 182 -8.02 -3.91 16.38
N GLU A 183 -8.91 -2.92 16.31
CA GLU A 183 -9.77 -2.50 17.42
C GLU A 183 -11.03 -1.81 16.93
N ARG A 184 -12.00 -1.64 17.82
CA ARG A 184 -13.17 -0.79 17.57
C ARG A 184 -12.79 0.67 17.83
N ALA A 185 -12.98 1.54 16.81
CA ALA A 185 -12.56 2.94 16.84
C ALA A 185 -13.62 3.87 17.47
N ASN A 186 -14.91 3.49 17.44
CA ASN A 186 -15.96 4.26 18.08
C ASN A 186 -16.06 3.91 19.57
N LYS A 187 -16.21 4.93 20.34
CA LYS A 187 -16.53 4.82 21.77
C LYS A 187 -18.02 4.79 21.99
#